data_e6a52e910b23894a600e35b3b0ea53d1
#
_entry.id   e6a52e910b23894a600e35b3b0ea53d1
#
_cell.length_a   1.000
_cell.length_b   1.000
_cell.length_c   1.000
_cell.angle_alpha   90.00
_cell.angle_beta   90.00
_cell.angle_gamma   90.00
#
_symmetry.space_group_name_H-M   'P 1'
#
loop_
_entity.id
_entity.type
_entity.pdbx_description
1 polymer ?
#
loop_
_entity_poly.entity_id
_entity_poly.type
_entity_poly.pdbx_seq_one_letter_code
_entity_poly.pdbx_strand_id
1 'polypeptide(L)'
;LIAADVNKSNLVTTFDVVELRKLILGIYNVFPNNTSWRFIDKDFVFPDPNNPFLTPFPESIIRSDVTTDQLEDDFTAVKVGDVNGTALTNDLAPVQDRSAGTLFFDVANRQVEAGEAFTARFKGSEPVLGYQFTLMYDGLEVLDVLPASGVPNDRFAVFPELPGTGAVTASVTEPVNEFAVRFRAVKNGRLSDLLRISSRITRAEAYGNCGNYGHCPLLVALRFDDTAPEDGSKPGLE
;
A
#
# COMPACT_ATOMS: atom_id res chain seq x y z
N LEU A 1 -3.64 19.64 8.98
CA LEU A 1 -3.47 19.98 7.56
C LEU A 1 -2.05 19.71 7.06
N ILE A 2 -0.99 20.05 7.82
CA ILE A 2 0.42 19.87 7.41
C ILE A 2 0.73 18.40 7.08
N ALA A 3 0.22 17.44 7.87
CA ALA A 3 0.37 16.02 7.59
C ALA A 3 -0.35 15.58 6.30
N ALA A 4 -1.40 16.28 5.91
CA ALA A 4 -2.19 15.96 4.72
C ALA A 4 -1.61 16.56 3.43
N ASP A 5 -0.78 17.60 3.52
CA ASP A 5 -0.08 18.23 2.39
C ASP A 5 1.17 17.39 2.03
N VAL A 6 0.93 16.30 1.34
CA VAL A 6 1.96 15.29 1.03
C VAL A 6 2.98 15.82 0.02
N ASN A 7 2.57 16.65 -0.92
CA ASN A 7 3.42 17.19 -1.96
C ASN A 7 4.07 18.54 -1.61
N LYS A 8 3.81 19.07 -0.39
CA LYS A 8 4.33 20.36 0.11
C LYS A 8 3.92 21.55 -0.75
N SER A 9 2.67 21.54 -1.25
CA SER A 9 2.11 22.61 -2.08
C SER A 9 1.43 23.74 -1.26
N ASN A 10 1.33 23.58 0.05
CA ASN A 10 0.54 24.41 0.98
C ASN A 10 -0.96 24.37 0.71
N LEU A 11 -1.43 23.33 0.04
CA LEU A 11 -2.83 23.02 -0.22
C LEU A 11 -3.07 21.53 0.00
N VAL A 12 -4.24 21.19 0.55
CA VAL A 12 -4.67 19.79 0.65
C VAL A 12 -5.65 19.50 -0.49
N THR A 13 -5.23 18.63 -1.39
CA THR A 13 -5.94 18.31 -2.64
C THR A 13 -5.98 16.80 -2.89
N THR A 14 -6.71 16.36 -3.91
CA THR A 14 -6.68 14.96 -4.36
C THR A 14 -5.29 14.54 -4.87
N PHE A 15 -4.43 15.50 -5.25
CA PHE A 15 -3.07 15.20 -5.69
C PHE A 15 -2.21 14.65 -4.55
N ASP A 16 -2.44 15.11 -3.31
CA ASP A 16 -1.77 14.57 -2.12
C ASP A 16 -2.11 13.09 -1.89
N VAL A 17 -3.37 12.72 -2.13
CA VAL A 17 -3.81 11.31 -2.06
C VAL A 17 -3.10 10.46 -3.11
N VAL A 18 -2.93 10.98 -4.33
CA VAL A 18 -2.22 10.30 -5.42
C VAL A 18 -0.74 10.10 -5.07
N GLU A 19 -0.07 11.13 -4.56
CA GLU A 19 1.34 11.05 -4.16
C GLU A 19 1.55 10.07 -3.00
N LEU A 20 0.68 10.10 -1.99
CA LEU A 20 0.73 9.14 -0.89
C LEU A 20 0.54 7.70 -1.38
N ARG A 21 -0.42 7.47 -2.29
CA ARG A 21 -0.66 6.14 -2.87
C ARG A 21 0.55 5.63 -3.64
N LYS A 22 1.22 6.46 -4.42
CA LYS A 22 2.45 6.07 -5.13
C LYS A 22 3.55 5.62 -4.17
N LEU A 23 3.66 6.25 -3.00
CA LEU A 23 4.58 5.82 -1.95
C LEU A 23 4.16 4.45 -1.36
N ILE A 24 2.87 4.27 -1.04
CA ILE A 24 2.33 3.01 -0.52
C ILE A 24 2.55 1.86 -1.50
N LEU A 25 2.31 2.10 -2.78
CA LEU A 25 2.53 1.10 -3.85
C LEU A 25 4.02 0.84 -4.13
N GLY A 26 4.95 1.62 -3.57
CA GLY A 26 6.38 1.49 -3.82
C GLY A 26 6.86 2.08 -5.16
N ILE A 27 6.00 2.83 -5.86
CA ILE A 27 6.40 3.58 -7.07
C ILE A 27 7.44 4.64 -6.70
N TYR A 28 7.28 5.25 -5.52
CA TYR A 28 8.26 6.12 -4.88
C TYR A 28 8.80 5.45 -3.62
N ASN A 29 10.09 5.60 -3.36
CA ASN A 29 10.72 5.18 -2.10
C ASN A 29 10.75 6.31 -1.06
N VAL A 30 10.60 7.56 -1.52
CA VAL A 30 10.52 8.79 -0.73
C VAL A 30 9.56 9.76 -1.40
N PHE A 31 9.02 10.71 -0.66
CA PHE A 31 8.24 11.79 -1.26
C PHE A 31 9.12 12.66 -2.16
N PRO A 32 8.74 12.95 -3.42
CA PRO A 32 9.57 13.73 -4.35
C PRO A 32 9.87 15.16 -3.88
N ASN A 33 8.90 15.81 -3.23
CA ASN A 33 8.97 17.21 -2.82
C ASN A 33 8.81 17.43 -1.32
N ASN A 34 8.80 16.36 -0.53
CA ASN A 34 8.58 16.43 0.91
C ASN A 34 9.43 15.38 1.63
N THR A 35 9.41 15.41 2.95
CA THR A 35 10.06 14.44 3.83
C THR A 35 9.02 13.61 4.56
N SER A 36 9.40 12.42 5.04
CA SER A 36 8.50 11.58 5.84
C SER A 36 8.10 12.21 7.16
N TRP A 37 8.97 13.06 7.71
CA TRP A 37 8.74 13.84 8.90
C TRP A 37 9.06 15.30 8.63
N ARG A 38 8.21 16.20 9.11
CA ARG A 38 8.47 17.63 9.17
C ARG A 38 8.61 18.03 10.64
N PHE A 39 9.56 18.90 10.91
CA PHE A 39 9.84 19.38 12.26
C PHE A 39 9.57 20.87 12.31
N ILE A 40 8.61 21.28 13.13
CA ILE A 40 8.19 22.67 13.27
C ILE A 40 8.68 23.17 14.60
N ASP A 41 9.32 24.35 14.62
CA ASP A 41 9.72 25.02 15.85
C ASP A 41 8.55 25.04 16.83
N LYS A 42 8.74 24.47 18.03
CA LYS A 42 7.69 24.32 19.05
C LYS A 42 7.14 25.66 19.53
N ASP A 43 7.96 26.70 19.51
CA ASP A 43 7.59 28.05 19.96
C ASP A 43 6.86 28.85 18.87
N PHE A 44 6.76 28.31 17.65
CA PHE A 44 6.04 28.97 16.56
C PHE A 44 4.54 28.94 16.80
N VAL A 45 3.92 30.11 16.87
CA VAL A 45 2.48 30.27 17.00
C VAL A 45 1.86 30.52 15.63
N PHE A 46 1.02 29.60 15.18
CA PHE A 46 0.28 29.77 13.93
C PHE A 46 -0.73 30.92 14.05
N PRO A 47 -0.69 31.91 13.12
CA PRO A 47 -1.64 33.02 13.13
C PRO A 47 -3.11 32.57 13.02
N ASP A 48 -3.38 31.50 12.29
CA ASP A 48 -4.66 30.81 12.24
C ASP A 48 -4.46 29.29 12.46
N PRO A 49 -4.92 28.76 13.59
CA PRO A 49 -4.81 27.33 13.87
C PRO A 49 -5.53 26.43 12.85
N ASN A 50 -6.53 26.97 12.12
CA ASN A 50 -7.28 26.23 11.12
C ASN A 50 -6.62 26.27 9.73
N ASN A 51 -5.69 27.21 9.51
CA ASN A 51 -4.95 27.33 8.25
C ASN A 51 -3.45 27.57 8.51
N PRO A 52 -2.65 26.53 8.71
CA PRO A 52 -1.22 26.64 9.01
C PRO A 52 -0.39 27.16 7.82
N PHE A 53 -0.99 27.27 6.62
CA PHE A 53 -0.30 27.70 5.40
C PHE A 53 -0.40 29.22 5.11
N LEU A 54 -1.06 29.99 5.99
CA LEU A 54 -1.16 31.45 5.83
C LEU A 54 0.20 32.15 5.86
N THR A 55 1.11 31.63 6.65
CA THR A 55 2.48 32.15 6.74
C THR A 55 3.48 30.98 6.74
N PRO A 56 4.67 31.17 6.15
CA PRO A 56 5.73 30.19 6.30
C PRO A 56 6.07 29.96 7.78
N PHE A 57 6.18 28.70 8.17
CA PHE A 57 6.60 28.32 9.52
C PHE A 57 8.03 27.77 9.51
N PRO A 58 8.82 28.00 10.59
CA PRO A 58 10.21 27.57 10.66
C PRO A 58 10.31 26.05 10.88
N GLU A 59 11.10 25.40 10.02
CA GLU A 59 11.46 23.97 10.14
C GLU A 59 12.92 23.81 10.62
N SER A 60 13.55 24.88 11.07
CA SER A 60 14.89 24.90 11.63
C SER A 60 15.05 26.06 12.61
N ILE A 61 15.82 25.84 13.68
CA ILE A 61 16.25 26.87 14.61
C ILE A 61 17.71 27.17 14.33
N ILE A 62 18.04 28.44 14.08
CA ILE A 62 19.40 28.88 13.77
C ILE A 62 19.96 29.66 14.95
N ARG A 63 21.12 29.21 15.47
CA ARG A 63 21.89 29.89 16.51
C ARG A 63 23.27 30.22 15.96
N SER A 64 23.66 31.52 16.01
CA SER A 64 24.95 31.97 15.47
C SER A 64 26.12 31.79 16.44
N ASP A 65 25.89 31.90 17.72
CA ASP A 65 26.94 31.83 18.76
C ASP A 65 26.47 30.95 19.94
N VAL A 66 26.71 29.65 19.83
CA VAL A 66 26.33 28.70 20.89
C VAL A 66 27.46 28.63 21.92
N THR A 67 27.32 29.34 23.02
CA THR A 67 28.27 29.36 24.14
C THR A 67 27.79 28.53 25.34
N THR A 68 26.52 28.12 25.35
CA THR A 68 25.89 27.32 26.40
C THR A 68 24.94 26.30 25.76
N ASP A 69 24.57 25.28 26.53
CA ASP A 69 23.59 24.28 26.11
C ASP A 69 22.25 24.95 25.78
N GLN A 70 21.63 24.51 24.65
CA GLN A 70 20.33 25.00 24.18
C GLN A 70 19.28 23.92 24.44
N LEU A 71 18.81 23.83 25.69
CA LEU A 71 17.90 22.76 26.11
C LEU A 71 16.42 23.01 25.78
N GLU A 72 16.09 24.22 25.32
CA GLU A 72 14.72 24.65 25.02
C GLU A 72 14.44 24.70 23.50
N ASP A 73 15.43 24.32 22.67
CA ASP A 73 15.27 24.29 21.21
C ASP A 73 14.55 23.00 20.78
N ASP A 74 13.24 22.98 20.96
CA ASP A 74 12.36 21.84 20.71
C ASP A 74 11.62 21.95 19.37
N PHE A 75 11.19 20.81 18.83
CA PHE A 75 10.38 20.73 17.64
C PHE A 75 9.11 19.92 17.87
N THR A 76 8.03 20.33 17.21
CA THR A 76 6.84 19.51 17.00
C THR A 76 7.04 18.67 15.74
N ALA A 77 7.08 17.35 15.87
CA ALA A 77 7.22 16.44 14.76
C ALA A 77 5.86 16.12 14.12
N VAL A 78 5.76 16.27 12.81
CA VAL A 78 4.57 15.95 12.03
C VAL A 78 4.91 14.85 11.01
N LYS A 79 4.28 13.68 11.13
CA LYS A 79 4.42 12.59 10.16
C LYS A 79 3.57 12.91 8.94
N VAL A 80 4.20 13.07 7.79
CA VAL A 80 3.49 13.31 6.52
C VAL A 80 2.72 12.06 6.10
N GLY A 81 1.45 12.22 5.78
CA GLY A 81 0.48 11.16 5.49
C GLY A 81 -0.30 10.66 6.71
N ASP A 82 0.14 10.96 7.93
CA ASP A 82 -0.54 10.55 9.17
C ASP A 82 -1.51 11.63 9.65
N VAL A 83 -2.72 11.63 9.11
CA VAL A 83 -3.75 12.63 9.43
C VAL A 83 -4.53 12.33 10.71
N ASN A 84 -4.42 11.11 11.25
CA ASN A 84 -5.10 10.69 12.47
C ASN A 84 -4.17 10.60 13.70
N GLY A 85 -2.87 10.88 13.53
CA GLY A 85 -1.90 10.92 14.60
C GLY A 85 -1.58 9.55 15.20
N THR A 86 -1.66 8.48 14.41
CA THR A 86 -1.41 7.11 14.88
C THR A 86 0.01 6.61 14.66
N ALA A 87 0.84 7.37 13.94
CA ALA A 87 2.22 6.99 13.67
C ALA A 87 3.03 6.91 14.97
N LEU A 88 3.70 5.80 15.16
CA LEU A 88 4.63 5.59 16.27
C LEU A 88 6.03 6.03 15.87
N THR A 89 6.75 6.68 16.81
CA THR A 89 8.09 7.23 16.57
C THR A 89 9.22 6.20 16.70
N ASN A 90 8.91 5.00 17.20
CA ASN A 90 9.89 3.93 17.37
C ASN A 90 9.37 2.59 16.81
N ASP A 91 10.22 1.91 16.03
CA ASP A 91 9.97 0.55 15.55
C ASP A 91 10.03 -0.53 16.67
N LEU A 92 10.28 -0.11 17.92
CA LEU A 92 10.39 -0.99 19.09
C LEU A 92 9.04 -1.22 19.79
N ALA A 93 7.99 -0.50 19.39
CA ALA A 93 6.65 -0.86 19.84
C ALA A 93 6.35 -2.26 19.27
N PRO A 94 6.00 -3.25 20.13
CA PRO A 94 5.59 -4.55 19.61
C PRO A 94 4.44 -4.29 18.64
N VAL A 95 4.58 -4.78 17.41
CA VAL A 95 3.46 -4.85 16.48
C VAL A 95 2.40 -5.65 17.23
N GLN A 96 1.45 -4.96 17.81
CA GLN A 96 0.29 -5.65 18.37
C GLN A 96 -0.46 -6.18 17.16
N ASP A 97 -0.16 -7.43 16.85
CA ASP A 97 -0.88 -8.22 15.86
C ASP A 97 -2.29 -8.51 16.41
N ARG A 98 -3.09 -7.44 16.49
CA ARG A 98 -4.51 -7.50 16.83
C ARG A 98 -5.32 -7.68 15.55
N SER A 99 -4.88 -8.62 14.70
CA SER A 99 -5.69 -8.98 13.56
C SER A 99 -6.97 -9.64 14.08
N ALA A 100 -8.12 -9.09 13.68
CA ALA A 100 -9.43 -9.66 13.99
C ALA A 100 -9.71 -10.93 13.16
N GLY A 101 -8.81 -11.30 12.24
CA GLY A 101 -8.94 -12.45 11.35
C GLY A 101 -8.00 -12.37 10.15
N THR A 102 -8.30 -13.17 9.14
CA THR A 102 -7.53 -13.19 7.88
C THR A 102 -8.48 -13.09 6.69
N LEU A 103 -8.27 -12.09 5.85
CA LEU A 103 -8.86 -12.05 4.52
C LEU A 103 -8.08 -13.03 3.64
N PHE A 104 -8.74 -14.09 3.20
CA PHE A 104 -8.19 -14.99 2.20
C PHE A 104 -8.62 -14.53 0.81
N PHE A 105 -7.65 -14.44 -0.12
CA PHE A 105 -7.95 -14.38 -1.53
C PHE A 105 -7.93 -15.79 -2.10
N ASP A 106 -9.11 -16.30 -2.46
CA ASP A 106 -9.29 -17.58 -3.12
C ASP A 106 -8.80 -17.51 -4.56
N VAL A 107 -8.01 -18.50 -4.95
CA VAL A 107 -7.47 -18.61 -6.31
C VAL A 107 -7.47 -20.09 -6.72
N ALA A 108 -7.92 -20.39 -7.94
CA ALA A 108 -7.88 -21.74 -8.49
C ALA A 108 -6.43 -22.23 -8.57
N ASN A 109 -6.12 -23.36 -7.90
CA ASN A 109 -4.80 -23.96 -7.92
C ASN A 109 -4.67 -24.89 -9.13
N ARG A 110 -4.08 -24.38 -10.18
CA ARG A 110 -3.89 -25.15 -11.43
C ARG A 110 -2.42 -25.37 -11.74
N GLN A 111 -2.15 -26.42 -12.52
CA GLN A 111 -0.88 -26.63 -13.18
C GLN A 111 -0.81 -25.70 -14.41
N VAL A 112 0.35 -25.06 -14.62
CA VAL A 112 0.64 -24.25 -15.80
C VAL A 112 1.88 -24.75 -16.50
N GLU A 113 1.92 -24.58 -17.82
CA GLU A 113 3.04 -24.97 -18.67
C GLU A 113 3.81 -23.74 -19.17
N ALA A 114 5.12 -23.87 -19.34
CA ALA A 114 5.94 -22.79 -19.88
C ALA A 114 5.43 -22.31 -21.22
N GLY A 115 5.27 -20.99 -21.39
CA GLY A 115 4.70 -20.34 -22.55
C GLY A 115 3.18 -20.13 -22.49
N GLU A 116 2.47 -20.81 -21.58
CA GLU A 116 1.02 -20.68 -21.43
C GLU A 116 0.65 -19.29 -20.90
N ALA A 117 -0.32 -18.62 -21.55
CA ALA A 117 -0.95 -17.40 -21.04
C ALA A 117 -2.29 -17.75 -20.40
N PHE A 118 -2.52 -17.25 -19.18
CA PHE A 118 -3.72 -17.53 -18.40
C PHE A 118 -4.10 -16.34 -17.51
N THR A 119 -5.31 -16.38 -16.96
CA THR A 119 -5.78 -15.37 -16.01
C THR A 119 -6.00 -16.04 -14.66
N ALA A 120 -5.29 -15.56 -13.64
CA ALA A 120 -5.56 -15.90 -12.24
C ALA A 120 -6.57 -14.90 -11.67
N ARG A 121 -7.69 -15.39 -11.15
CA ARG A 121 -8.72 -14.59 -10.47
C ARG A 121 -8.54 -14.75 -8.98
N PHE A 122 -8.57 -13.63 -8.26
CA PHE A 122 -8.43 -13.55 -6.82
C PHE A 122 -9.74 -13.01 -6.26
N LYS A 123 -10.39 -13.79 -5.39
CA LYS A 123 -11.65 -13.42 -4.77
C LYS A 123 -11.54 -13.49 -3.26
N GLY A 124 -11.75 -12.37 -2.60
CA GLY A 124 -11.72 -12.28 -1.15
C GLY A 124 -12.83 -13.09 -0.48
N SER A 125 -12.49 -13.76 0.61
CA SER A 125 -13.37 -14.63 1.39
C SER A 125 -14.52 -13.91 2.07
N GLU A 126 -14.39 -12.60 2.27
CA GLU A 126 -15.36 -11.76 2.94
C GLU A 126 -15.32 -10.31 2.43
N PRO A 127 -16.40 -9.54 2.61
CA PRO A 127 -16.41 -8.11 2.30
C PRO A 127 -15.43 -7.33 3.17
N VAL A 128 -14.68 -6.42 2.56
CA VAL A 128 -13.75 -5.52 3.25
C VAL A 128 -13.95 -4.08 2.80
N LEU A 129 -13.48 -3.13 3.59
CA LEU A 129 -13.51 -1.70 3.28
C LEU A 129 -12.32 -1.28 2.42
N GLY A 130 -11.26 -2.08 2.44
CA GLY A 130 -10.07 -1.88 1.65
C GLY A 130 -9.01 -2.92 1.98
N TYR A 131 -8.01 -3.04 1.12
CA TYR A 131 -6.88 -3.94 1.33
C TYR A 131 -5.62 -3.42 0.64
N GLN A 132 -4.49 -3.84 1.15
CA GLN A 132 -3.19 -3.62 0.53
C GLN A 132 -2.28 -4.82 0.75
N PHE A 133 -1.39 -5.09 -0.19
CA PHE A 133 -0.39 -6.16 -0.09
C PHE A 133 0.64 -6.11 -1.21
N THR A 134 1.64 -6.95 -1.11
CA THR A 134 2.55 -7.33 -2.19
C THR A 134 2.26 -8.78 -2.60
N LEU A 135 1.87 -9.02 -3.85
CA LEU A 135 1.80 -10.34 -4.45
C LEU A 135 3.13 -10.63 -5.15
N MET A 136 3.93 -11.53 -4.58
CA MET A 136 5.18 -12.00 -5.19
C MET A 136 4.87 -13.14 -6.17
N TYR A 137 5.58 -13.15 -7.31
CA TYR A 137 5.51 -14.23 -8.28
C TYR A 137 6.90 -14.72 -8.67
N ASP A 138 7.01 -16.02 -8.98
CA ASP A 138 8.22 -16.68 -9.45
C ASP A 138 7.88 -17.70 -10.53
N GLY A 139 8.50 -17.60 -11.69
CA GLY A 139 8.20 -18.41 -12.88
C GLY A 139 7.00 -17.92 -13.70
N LEU A 140 6.60 -16.67 -13.50
CA LEU A 140 5.51 -16.01 -14.20
C LEU A 140 5.96 -14.66 -14.74
N GLU A 141 5.36 -14.21 -15.83
CA GLU A 141 5.43 -12.85 -16.35
C GLU A 141 4.04 -12.23 -16.25
N VAL A 142 3.93 -11.04 -15.69
CA VAL A 142 2.67 -10.29 -15.64
C VAL A 142 2.44 -9.65 -16.99
N LEU A 143 1.34 -10.00 -17.64
CA LEU A 143 0.91 -9.40 -18.91
C LEU A 143 -0.03 -8.21 -18.65
N ASP A 144 -0.90 -8.33 -17.65
CA ASP A 144 -1.87 -7.28 -17.31
C ASP A 144 -2.41 -7.50 -15.89
N VAL A 145 -2.83 -6.42 -15.25
CA VAL A 145 -3.61 -6.46 -14.01
C VAL A 145 -5.00 -5.95 -14.32
N LEU A 146 -6.00 -6.74 -13.96
CA LEU A 146 -7.41 -6.52 -14.26
C LEU A 146 -8.17 -6.24 -12.95
N PRO A 147 -8.29 -4.96 -12.54
CA PRO A 147 -9.09 -4.60 -11.38
C PRO A 147 -10.57 -4.97 -11.58
N ALA A 148 -11.30 -5.13 -10.48
CA ALA A 148 -12.74 -5.27 -10.55
C ALA A 148 -13.41 -4.00 -11.09
N SER A 149 -14.65 -4.13 -11.54
CA SER A 149 -15.44 -2.99 -12.00
C SER A 149 -15.52 -1.90 -10.94
N GLY A 150 -15.23 -0.66 -11.33
CA GLY A 150 -15.23 0.50 -10.44
C GLY A 150 -13.92 0.73 -9.67
N VAL A 151 -12.94 -0.16 -9.78
CA VAL A 151 -11.60 0.03 -9.19
C VAL A 151 -10.66 0.59 -10.26
N PRO A 152 -10.06 1.77 -10.04
CA PRO A 152 -9.09 2.34 -10.97
C PRO A 152 -7.80 1.51 -11.07
N ASN A 153 -7.16 1.54 -12.24
CA ASN A 153 -5.90 0.82 -12.49
C ASN A 153 -4.74 1.31 -11.60
N ASP A 154 -4.77 2.57 -11.16
CA ASP A 154 -3.76 3.18 -10.30
C ASP A 154 -3.75 2.63 -8.86
N ARG A 155 -4.62 1.64 -8.57
CA ARG A 155 -4.61 0.87 -7.32
C ARG A 155 -3.57 -0.24 -7.31
N PHE A 156 -2.93 -0.49 -8.44
CA PHE A 156 -1.96 -1.57 -8.62
C PHE A 156 -0.68 -1.03 -9.27
N ALA A 157 0.46 -1.64 -8.90
CA ALA A 157 1.72 -1.42 -9.60
C ALA A 157 2.46 -2.76 -9.81
N VAL A 158 3.19 -2.87 -10.92
CA VAL A 158 3.93 -4.08 -11.28
C VAL A 158 5.42 -3.80 -11.25
N PHE A 159 6.17 -4.66 -10.58
CA PHE A 159 7.62 -4.58 -10.42
C PHE A 159 8.26 -5.88 -10.91
N PRO A 160 8.63 -5.97 -12.19
CA PRO A 160 9.44 -7.08 -12.67
C PRO A 160 10.87 -6.93 -12.13
N GLU A 161 11.44 -8.00 -11.54
CA GLU A 161 12.80 -7.99 -11.01
C GLU A 161 13.78 -8.68 -11.95
N LEU A 162 13.49 -9.95 -12.28
CA LEU A 162 14.24 -10.78 -13.23
C LEU A 162 13.22 -11.44 -14.18
N PRO A 163 13.65 -11.99 -15.32
CA PRO A 163 12.75 -12.75 -16.17
C PRO A 163 12.00 -13.82 -15.36
N GLY A 164 10.68 -13.71 -15.31
CA GLY A 164 9.81 -14.63 -14.57
C GLY A 164 9.70 -14.42 -13.08
N THR A 165 10.27 -13.36 -12.50
CA THR A 165 10.11 -13.04 -11.08
C THR A 165 9.72 -11.58 -10.88
N GLY A 166 9.07 -11.27 -9.75
CA GLY A 166 8.74 -9.89 -9.38
C GLY A 166 7.59 -9.78 -8.40
N ALA A 167 6.96 -8.61 -8.41
CA ALA A 167 5.86 -8.29 -7.53
C ALA A 167 4.75 -7.51 -8.22
N VAL A 168 3.53 -7.70 -7.75
CA VAL A 168 2.40 -6.80 -7.97
C VAL A 168 2.01 -6.24 -6.61
N THR A 169 1.99 -4.93 -6.46
CA THR A 169 1.47 -4.28 -5.25
C THR A 169 0.03 -3.83 -5.47
N ALA A 170 -0.75 -3.86 -4.42
CA ALA A 170 -2.13 -3.41 -4.39
C ALA A 170 -2.37 -2.45 -3.24
N SER A 171 -3.18 -1.40 -3.47
CA SER A 171 -3.71 -0.50 -2.44
C SER A 171 -5.11 -0.05 -2.86
N VAL A 172 -6.10 -0.85 -2.49
CA VAL A 172 -7.51 -0.72 -2.89
C VAL A 172 -8.30 -0.20 -1.69
N THR A 173 -8.98 0.92 -1.88
CA THR A 173 -9.80 1.60 -0.87
C THR A 173 -11.30 1.54 -1.19
N GLU A 174 -11.64 0.92 -2.29
CA GLU A 174 -13.00 0.63 -2.72
C GLU A 174 -13.50 -0.64 -2.00
N PRO A 175 -14.80 -0.75 -1.65
CA PRO A 175 -15.37 -1.92 -0.96
C PRO A 175 -15.57 -3.11 -1.93
N VAL A 176 -14.51 -3.44 -2.63
CA VAL A 176 -14.45 -4.53 -3.61
C VAL A 176 -13.29 -5.43 -3.24
N ASN A 177 -13.51 -6.73 -3.19
CA ASN A 177 -12.54 -7.73 -2.76
C ASN A 177 -12.20 -8.74 -3.86
N GLU A 178 -12.17 -8.30 -5.12
CA GLU A 178 -11.78 -9.15 -6.24
C GLU A 178 -10.91 -8.40 -7.25
N PHE A 179 -10.02 -9.12 -7.88
CA PHE A 179 -9.20 -8.67 -9.00
C PHE A 179 -8.70 -9.88 -9.78
N ALA A 180 -8.10 -9.65 -10.94
CA ALA A 180 -7.43 -10.70 -11.67
C ALA A 180 -6.07 -10.22 -12.18
N VAL A 181 -5.17 -11.17 -12.45
CA VAL A 181 -3.89 -10.91 -13.10
C VAL A 181 -3.73 -11.87 -14.26
N ARG A 182 -3.42 -11.33 -15.41
CA ARG A 182 -3.08 -12.11 -16.58
C ARG A 182 -1.59 -12.36 -16.60
N PHE A 183 -1.22 -13.64 -16.58
CA PHE A 183 0.15 -14.10 -16.56
C PHE A 183 0.52 -14.87 -17.84
N ARG A 184 1.83 -14.93 -18.10
CA ARG A 184 2.45 -15.96 -18.93
C ARG A 184 3.37 -16.78 -18.04
N ALA A 185 3.24 -18.10 -18.07
CA ALA A 185 4.15 -18.99 -17.38
C ALA A 185 5.52 -19.02 -18.08
N VAL A 186 6.59 -18.83 -17.33
CA VAL A 186 7.99 -18.91 -17.80
C VAL A 186 8.56 -20.31 -17.56
N LYS A 187 8.05 -21.00 -16.54
CA LYS A 187 8.37 -22.38 -16.21
C LYS A 187 7.10 -23.17 -15.90
N ASN A 188 7.18 -24.50 -15.98
CA ASN A 188 6.11 -25.36 -15.51
C ASN A 188 6.01 -25.26 -13.97
N GLY A 189 4.80 -25.31 -13.44
CA GLY A 189 4.60 -25.28 -11.98
C GLY A 189 3.13 -25.22 -11.59
N ARG A 190 2.89 -25.34 -10.31
CA ARG A 190 1.58 -25.14 -9.70
C ARG A 190 1.46 -23.71 -9.20
N LEU A 191 0.29 -23.07 -9.31
CA LEU A 191 0.14 -21.68 -8.89
C LEU A 191 0.47 -21.47 -7.41
N SER A 192 0.19 -22.44 -6.54
CA SER A 192 0.58 -22.43 -5.12
C SER A 192 2.08 -22.35 -4.88
N ASP A 193 2.90 -22.81 -5.83
CA ASP A 193 4.36 -22.76 -5.75
C ASP A 193 4.93 -21.48 -6.36
N LEU A 194 4.14 -20.81 -7.21
CA LEU A 194 4.56 -19.66 -8.01
C LEU A 194 4.09 -18.32 -7.45
N LEU A 195 3.09 -18.30 -6.55
CA LEU A 195 2.48 -17.08 -6.00
C LEU A 195 2.49 -17.07 -4.47
N ARG A 196 2.77 -15.92 -3.87
CA ARG A 196 2.64 -15.72 -2.42
C ARG A 196 2.36 -14.27 -2.06
N ILE A 197 1.64 -14.05 -0.95
CA ILE A 197 1.53 -12.72 -0.34
C ILE A 197 2.78 -12.41 0.48
N SER A 198 3.16 -11.13 0.47
CA SER A 198 4.31 -10.58 1.17
C SER A 198 4.02 -9.16 1.65
N SER A 199 4.77 -8.70 2.62
CA SER A 199 4.82 -7.30 3.06
C SER A 199 6.11 -6.58 2.61
N ARG A 200 6.78 -7.10 1.58
CA ARG A 200 8.12 -6.63 1.16
C ARG A 200 8.13 -5.18 0.67
N ILE A 201 7.12 -4.78 -0.11
CA ILE A 201 6.97 -3.42 -0.65
C ILE A 201 5.81 -2.75 0.07
N THR A 202 4.61 -3.29 -0.09
CA THR A 202 3.38 -2.84 0.55
C THR A 202 3.00 -3.84 1.64
N ARG A 203 2.78 -3.36 2.86
CA ARG A 203 2.38 -4.20 3.99
C ARG A 203 1.09 -4.95 3.66
N ALA A 204 1.06 -6.25 3.97
CA ALA A 204 -0.12 -7.10 3.73
C ALA A 204 -1.12 -6.93 4.88
N GLU A 205 -2.17 -6.17 4.64
CA GLU A 205 -3.27 -5.92 5.58
C GLU A 205 -4.56 -5.58 4.84
N ALA A 206 -5.69 -5.86 5.48
CA ALA A 206 -7.02 -5.46 5.02
C ALA A 206 -7.80 -4.86 6.18
N TYR A 207 -8.89 -4.17 5.88
CA TYR A 207 -9.73 -3.51 6.87
C TYR A 207 -11.16 -4.00 6.72
N GLY A 208 -11.59 -4.79 7.71
CA GLY A 208 -12.95 -5.27 7.84
C GLY A 208 -13.84 -4.28 8.59
N ASN A 209 -15.14 -4.53 8.56
CA ASN A 209 -16.11 -3.81 9.37
C ASN A 209 -16.36 -4.56 10.68
N CYS A 210 -15.90 -4.02 11.79
CA CYS A 210 -16.07 -4.60 13.13
C CYS A 210 -17.23 -3.98 13.94
N GLY A 211 -18.27 -3.53 13.26
CA GLY A 211 -19.47 -2.98 13.90
C GLY A 211 -19.16 -1.73 14.71
N ASN A 212 -19.54 -1.71 16.00
CA ASN A 212 -19.39 -0.54 16.87
C ASN A 212 -17.92 -0.13 17.17
N TYR A 213 -16.95 -0.95 16.81
CA TYR A 213 -15.52 -0.68 17.01
C TYR A 213 -14.84 -0.06 15.78
N GLY A 214 -15.60 0.23 14.71
CA GLY A 214 -15.08 0.82 13.48
C GLY A 214 -14.32 -0.18 12.61
N HIS A 215 -13.15 0.23 12.11
CA HIS A 215 -12.33 -0.61 11.24
C HIS A 215 -11.43 -1.54 12.06
N CYS A 216 -11.37 -2.81 11.68
CA CYS A 216 -10.42 -3.75 12.28
C CYS A 216 -9.41 -4.25 11.23
N PRO A 217 -8.13 -4.34 11.61
CA PRO A 217 -7.12 -4.88 10.73
C PRO A 217 -7.30 -6.40 10.59
N LEU A 218 -7.14 -6.88 9.35
CA LEU A 218 -7.11 -8.29 8.98
C LEU A 218 -5.75 -8.60 8.36
N LEU A 219 -5.23 -9.80 8.58
CA LEU A 219 -4.13 -10.32 7.79
C LEU A 219 -4.61 -10.61 6.37
N VAL A 220 -3.69 -10.67 5.41
CA VAL A 220 -4.01 -11.05 4.02
C VAL A 220 -3.20 -12.28 3.64
N ALA A 221 -3.87 -13.29 3.09
CA ALA A 221 -3.24 -14.52 2.62
C ALA A 221 -3.90 -15.03 1.32
N LEU A 222 -3.19 -15.90 0.58
CA LEU A 222 -3.79 -16.68 -0.51
C LEU A 222 -4.35 -17.98 0.05
N ARG A 223 -5.48 -18.41 -0.52
CA ARG A 223 -6.02 -19.74 -0.32
C ARG A 223 -6.22 -20.38 -1.69
N PHE A 224 -5.50 -21.47 -1.93
CA PHE A 224 -5.52 -22.17 -3.19
C PHE A 224 -6.59 -23.26 -3.18
N ASP A 225 -7.47 -23.23 -4.19
CA ASP A 225 -8.55 -24.20 -4.36
C ASP A 225 -8.18 -25.21 -5.47
N ASP A 226 -7.93 -26.45 -5.04
CA ASP A 226 -7.62 -27.57 -5.94
C ASP A 226 -8.86 -28.14 -6.66
N THR A 227 -10.07 -27.74 -6.24
CA THR A 227 -11.34 -28.25 -6.80
C THR A 227 -11.99 -27.32 -7.80
N ALA A 228 -11.46 -26.08 -7.94
CA ALA A 228 -12.01 -25.12 -8.86
C ALA A 228 -11.86 -25.63 -10.32
N PRO A 229 -12.93 -25.57 -11.15
CA PRO A 229 -12.83 -25.95 -12.55
C PRO A 229 -11.82 -25.04 -13.26
N GLU A 230 -10.97 -25.61 -14.12
CA GLU A 230 -10.12 -24.83 -15.00
C GLU A 230 -11.01 -23.92 -15.85
N ASP A 231 -10.82 -22.61 -15.76
CA ASP A 231 -11.58 -21.65 -16.58
C ASP A 231 -11.21 -21.88 -18.06
N GLY A 232 -12.08 -22.60 -18.75
CA GLY A 232 -11.86 -23.12 -20.08
C GLY A 232 -12.00 -22.09 -21.20
N SER A 233 -11.45 -20.89 -21.05
CA SER A 233 -11.27 -19.96 -22.15
C SER A 233 -9.98 -20.28 -22.92
N LYS A 234 -10.01 -21.37 -23.74
CA LYS A 234 -9.12 -21.44 -24.89
C LYS A 234 -9.41 -20.22 -25.76
N PRO A 235 -8.43 -19.37 -26.09
CA PRO A 235 -8.63 -18.37 -27.13
C PRO A 235 -8.99 -19.11 -28.42
N GLY A 236 -10.22 -18.88 -28.91
CA GLY A 236 -10.61 -19.34 -30.22
C GLY A 236 -9.61 -18.81 -31.27
N LEU A 237 -9.03 -19.71 -32.00
CA LEU A 237 -8.37 -19.43 -33.27
C LEU A 237 -9.46 -18.94 -34.24
N GLU A 238 -9.49 -17.65 -34.53
CA GLU A 238 -9.94 -17.07 -35.79
C GLU A 238 -8.95 -15.96 -36.18
#